data_d28d35fe7803589e38878764b4f5d8d9
#
_entry.id   d28d35fe7803589e38878764b4f5d8d9
#
_cell.length_a   1.000
_cell.length_b   1.000
_cell.length_c   1.000
_cell.angle_alpha   90.00
_cell.angle_beta   90.00
_cell.angle_gamma   90.00
#
_symmetry.space_group_name_H-M   'P 1'
#
loop_
_entity.id
_entity.type
_entity.pdbx_description
1 polymer ?
#
loop_
_entity_poly.entity_id
_entity_poly.type
_entity_poly.pdbx_seq_one_letter_code
_entity_poly.pdbx_strand_id
1 'polypeptide(L)'
;SSIGEAERMIKPIIEILKQKLGNYIFGVDDETLESVVADLLEEKKLGLAIVEYGLEQSILSNMKAFTPTRVVGERLDTQLSNEMIKKIMEEFSLNENVNIVMGLKLLSGENKQDLFLSILARNMFTDQVRTYDGPKGNAPQWATNLGLDSIRRKLIEDF
;
A
#
# COMPACT_ATOMS: atom_id res chain seq x y z
N SER A 1 -9.52 -21.32 -6.34
CA SER A 1 -9.87 -20.47 -7.43
C SER A 1 -10.99 -21.06 -8.25
N SER A 2 -11.71 -20.20 -8.87
CA SER A 2 -12.87 -20.55 -9.65
C SER A 2 -12.58 -21.48 -10.81
N ILE A 3 -11.38 -21.46 -11.31
CA ILE A 3 -11.03 -22.24 -12.48
C ILE A 3 -10.18 -23.46 -12.15
N GLY A 4 -9.97 -23.68 -10.87
CA GLY A 4 -9.41 -24.94 -10.40
C GLY A 4 -8.25 -25.49 -11.20
N GLU A 5 -8.46 -26.65 -11.78
CA GLU A 5 -7.42 -27.32 -12.55
C GLU A 5 -6.95 -26.53 -13.76
N ALA A 6 -7.89 -25.91 -14.48
CA ALA A 6 -7.54 -25.10 -15.64
C ALA A 6 -6.65 -23.94 -15.23
N GLU A 7 -6.95 -23.31 -14.11
CA GLU A 7 -6.14 -22.22 -13.60
C GLU A 7 -4.72 -22.67 -13.27
N ARG A 8 -4.59 -23.83 -12.66
CA ARG A 8 -3.27 -24.37 -12.32
C ARG A 8 -2.44 -24.64 -13.57
N MET A 9 -3.07 -25.11 -14.62
CA MET A 9 -2.39 -25.40 -15.88
C MET A 9 -1.91 -24.16 -16.59
N ILE A 10 -2.68 -23.08 -16.54
CA ILE A 10 -2.35 -21.83 -17.23
C ILE A 10 -1.69 -20.80 -16.32
N LYS A 11 -1.54 -21.09 -15.05
CA LYS A 11 -1.01 -20.15 -14.07
C LYS A 11 0.33 -19.52 -14.46
N PRO A 12 1.30 -20.26 -14.98
CA PRO A 12 2.56 -19.65 -15.42
C PRO A 12 2.36 -18.55 -16.47
N ILE A 13 1.43 -18.76 -17.39
CA ILE A 13 1.12 -17.77 -18.42
C ILE A 13 0.43 -16.57 -17.79
N ILE A 14 -0.50 -16.81 -16.89
CA ILE A 14 -1.21 -15.75 -16.18
C ILE A 14 -0.24 -14.91 -15.36
N GLU A 15 0.71 -15.53 -14.67
CA GLU A 15 1.71 -14.82 -13.88
C GLU A 15 2.55 -13.88 -14.74
N ILE A 16 2.98 -14.35 -15.91
CA ILE A 16 3.74 -13.53 -16.83
C ILE A 16 2.92 -12.34 -17.30
N LEU A 17 1.67 -12.54 -17.63
CA LEU A 17 0.78 -11.49 -18.08
C LEU A 17 0.49 -10.48 -16.95
N LYS A 18 0.29 -10.95 -15.72
CA LYS A 18 0.07 -10.10 -14.57
C LYS A 18 1.22 -9.14 -14.35
N GLN A 19 2.43 -9.58 -14.52
CA GLN A 19 3.61 -8.73 -14.36
C GLN A 19 3.58 -7.55 -15.33
N LYS A 20 2.99 -7.73 -16.48
CA LYS A 20 2.93 -6.69 -17.51
C LYS A 20 1.68 -5.85 -17.46
N LEU A 21 0.55 -6.46 -17.15
CA LEU A 21 -0.77 -5.86 -17.32
C LEU A 21 -1.49 -5.56 -16.00
N GLY A 22 -1.04 -6.15 -14.92
CA GLY A 22 -1.69 -5.99 -13.63
C GLY A 22 -2.73 -7.07 -13.35
N ASN A 23 -3.07 -7.21 -12.08
CA ASN A 23 -3.92 -8.32 -11.60
C ASN A 23 -5.35 -8.23 -12.11
N TYR A 24 -5.88 -7.04 -12.20
CA TYR A 24 -7.28 -6.83 -12.54
C TYR A 24 -7.66 -7.29 -13.94
N ILE A 25 -6.70 -7.45 -14.80
CA ILE A 25 -6.93 -7.83 -16.22
C ILE A 25 -7.67 -9.16 -16.32
N PHE A 26 -7.33 -10.10 -15.47
CA PHE A 26 -7.85 -11.46 -15.57
C PHE A 26 -8.97 -11.76 -14.60
N GLY A 27 -9.17 -10.90 -13.60
CA GLY A 27 -10.11 -11.19 -12.53
C GLY A 27 -9.82 -12.53 -11.87
N VAL A 28 -8.55 -12.90 -11.82
CA VAL A 28 -8.13 -14.19 -11.28
C VAL A 28 -8.22 -14.17 -9.78
N ASP A 29 -9.01 -15.09 -9.23
CA ASP A 29 -9.21 -15.19 -7.80
C ASP A 29 -9.67 -13.87 -7.21
N ASP A 30 -9.42 -13.68 -5.96
CA ASP A 30 -9.69 -12.45 -5.23
C ASP A 30 -8.40 -11.70 -4.96
N GLU A 31 -7.40 -11.85 -5.83
CA GLU A 31 -6.12 -11.22 -5.65
C GLU A 31 -6.25 -9.71 -5.79
N THR A 32 -5.84 -8.99 -4.75
CA THR A 32 -5.87 -7.55 -4.67
C THR A 32 -4.47 -7.03 -4.38
N LEU A 33 -4.26 -5.72 -4.47
CA LEU A 33 -2.98 -5.14 -4.08
C LEU A 33 -2.67 -5.44 -2.61
N GLU A 34 -3.70 -5.41 -1.76
CA GLU A 34 -3.53 -5.74 -0.34
C GLU A 34 -3.02 -7.17 -0.16
N SER A 35 -3.62 -8.12 -0.85
CA SER A 35 -3.19 -9.52 -0.73
C SER A 35 -1.80 -9.73 -1.29
N VAL A 36 -1.46 -9.07 -2.38
CA VAL A 36 -0.13 -9.16 -2.97
C VAL A 36 0.94 -8.62 -2.02
N VAL A 37 0.68 -7.46 -1.42
CA VAL A 37 1.60 -6.88 -0.46
C VAL A 37 1.73 -7.77 0.76
N ALA A 38 0.60 -8.28 1.27
CA ALA A 38 0.60 -9.19 2.42
C ALA A 38 1.43 -10.43 2.15
N ASP A 39 1.28 -11.03 0.98
CA ASP A 39 2.05 -12.21 0.59
C ASP A 39 3.54 -11.91 0.53
N LEU A 40 3.91 -10.75 -0.01
CA LEU A 40 5.32 -10.34 -0.06
C LEU A 40 5.90 -10.15 1.34
N LEU A 41 5.14 -9.55 2.25
CA LEU A 41 5.59 -9.38 3.63
C LEU A 41 5.80 -10.73 4.32
N GLU A 42 4.88 -11.66 4.13
CA GLU A 42 5.00 -12.99 4.74
C GLU A 42 6.15 -13.77 4.13
N GLU A 43 6.26 -13.75 2.81
CA GLU A 43 7.32 -14.47 2.10
C GLU A 43 8.71 -13.98 2.48
N LYS A 44 8.87 -12.67 2.56
CA LYS A 44 10.16 -12.05 2.89
C LYS A 44 10.38 -11.85 4.38
N LYS A 45 9.39 -12.16 5.20
CA LYS A 45 9.41 -12.01 6.66
C LYS A 45 9.73 -10.58 7.09
N LEU A 46 9.00 -9.64 6.50
CA LEU A 46 9.16 -8.22 6.74
C LEU A 46 7.96 -7.63 7.46
N GLY A 47 8.20 -6.59 8.24
CA GLY A 47 7.15 -5.83 8.91
C GLY A 47 6.93 -4.50 8.23
N LEU A 48 5.67 -4.10 8.13
CA LEU A 48 5.21 -2.84 7.54
C LEU A 48 4.49 -2.02 8.60
N ALA A 49 4.83 -0.74 8.68
CA ALA A 49 4.03 0.21 9.46
C ALA A 49 3.33 1.16 8.51
N ILE A 50 2.09 1.52 8.83
CA ILE A 50 1.27 2.42 8.02
C ILE A 50 0.78 3.56 8.90
N VAL A 51 1.04 4.80 8.45
CA VAL A 51 0.50 6.02 9.06
C VAL A 51 -0.36 6.67 8.01
N GLU A 52 -1.67 6.78 8.27
CA GLU A 52 -2.60 7.25 7.25
C GLU A 52 -3.55 8.32 7.75
N TYR A 53 -3.94 9.22 6.84
CA TYR A 53 -4.94 10.25 7.07
C TYR A 53 -5.76 10.50 5.81
N GLY A 54 -7.06 10.68 5.98
CA GLY A 54 -7.93 11.16 4.90
C GLY A 54 -8.55 10.09 4.01
N LEU A 55 -8.32 8.83 4.30
CA LEU A 55 -8.91 7.75 3.53
C LEU A 55 -10.26 7.33 4.11
N GLU A 56 -11.22 6.99 3.25
CA GLU A 56 -12.51 6.48 3.68
C GLU A 56 -12.35 5.09 4.30
N GLN A 57 -11.65 4.22 3.60
CA GLN A 57 -11.33 2.89 4.10
C GLN A 57 -9.87 2.83 4.49
N SER A 58 -9.62 2.29 5.67
CA SER A 58 -8.28 2.23 6.22
C SER A 58 -7.43 1.18 5.53
N ILE A 59 -6.32 1.61 4.94
CA ILE A 59 -5.31 0.68 4.42
C ILE A 59 -4.77 -0.17 5.57
N LEU A 60 -4.52 0.48 6.70
CA LEU A 60 -4.01 -0.20 7.90
C LEU A 60 -4.91 -1.35 8.33
N SER A 61 -6.21 -1.09 8.45
CA SER A 61 -7.17 -2.11 8.86
C SER A 61 -7.27 -3.24 7.84
N ASN A 62 -7.29 -2.89 6.55
CA ASN A 62 -7.36 -3.89 5.49
C ASN A 62 -6.11 -4.77 5.46
N MET A 63 -4.95 -4.16 5.60
CA MET A 63 -3.68 -4.91 5.61
C MET A 63 -3.58 -5.81 6.84
N LYS A 64 -4.05 -5.34 7.99
CA LYS A 64 -4.06 -6.17 9.20
C LYS A 64 -4.97 -7.38 9.06
N ALA A 65 -6.04 -7.27 8.29
CA ALA A 65 -6.92 -8.40 8.03
C ALA A 65 -6.21 -9.50 7.25
N PHE A 66 -5.32 -9.13 6.32
CA PHE A 66 -4.56 -10.09 5.53
C PHE A 66 -3.35 -10.67 6.26
N THR A 67 -2.66 -9.84 7.02
CA THR A 67 -1.43 -10.26 7.70
C THR A 67 -1.27 -9.54 9.04
N PRO A 68 -2.02 -9.96 10.06
CA PRO A 68 -2.07 -9.23 11.33
C PRO A 68 -0.74 -9.16 12.08
N THR A 69 0.15 -10.12 11.86
CA THR A 69 1.43 -10.15 12.57
C THR A 69 2.50 -9.32 11.90
N ARG A 70 2.28 -8.87 10.66
CA ARG A 70 3.28 -8.14 9.88
C ARG A 70 2.99 -6.66 9.75
N VAL A 71 1.82 -6.20 10.18
CA VAL A 71 1.39 -4.82 9.96
C VAL A 71 1.04 -4.15 11.27
N VAL A 72 1.61 -2.98 11.49
CA VAL A 72 1.28 -2.10 12.61
C VAL A 72 1.04 -0.70 12.04
N GLY A 73 0.57 0.23 12.85
CA GLY A 73 0.44 1.59 12.37
C GLY A 73 -0.51 2.42 13.18
N GLU A 74 -0.83 3.57 12.62
CA GLU A 74 -1.72 4.54 13.23
C GLU A 74 -2.57 5.21 12.17
N ARG A 75 -3.88 5.25 12.41
CA ARG A 75 -4.80 6.05 11.60
C ARG A 75 -4.98 7.40 12.31
N LEU A 76 -4.59 8.47 11.64
CA LEU A 76 -4.63 9.80 12.21
C LEU A 76 -6.05 10.37 12.15
N ASP A 77 -6.51 10.97 13.25
CA ASP A 77 -7.81 11.62 13.33
C ASP A 77 -7.76 13.08 12.90
N THR A 78 -6.58 13.67 12.93
CA THR A 78 -6.39 15.07 12.58
C THR A 78 -5.33 15.20 11.51
N GLN A 79 -5.46 16.26 10.72
CA GLN A 79 -4.47 16.56 9.71
C GLN A 79 -3.19 17.05 10.36
N LEU A 80 -2.10 16.38 10.04
CA LEU A 80 -0.77 16.76 10.49
C LEU A 80 0.06 17.23 9.30
N SER A 81 1.10 18.01 9.58
CA SER A 81 2.05 18.41 8.54
C SER A 81 2.82 17.20 8.03
N ASN A 82 3.41 17.34 6.85
CA ASN A 82 4.23 16.27 6.29
C ASN A 82 5.40 15.93 7.21
N GLU A 83 6.01 16.95 7.83
CA GLU A 83 7.11 16.73 8.75
C GLU A 83 6.69 15.95 10.00
N MET A 84 5.50 16.23 10.53
CA MET A 84 4.99 15.50 11.68
C MET A 84 4.69 14.04 11.32
N ILE A 85 4.12 13.81 10.15
CA ILE A 85 3.89 12.45 9.66
C ILE A 85 5.21 11.69 9.56
N LYS A 86 6.23 12.34 9.01
CA LYS A 86 7.55 11.71 8.87
C LYS A 86 8.19 11.41 10.24
N LYS A 87 7.94 12.24 11.24
CA LYS A 87 8.40 11.95 12.61
C LYS A 87 7.74 10.71 13.19
N ILE A 88 6.43 10.58 12.97
CA ILE A 88 5.71 9.38 13.42
C ILE A 88 6.25 8.15 12.68
N MET A 89 6.52 8.28 11.39
CA MET A 89 7.11 7.20 10.60
C MET A 89 8.47 6.78 11.17
N GLU A 90 9.30 7.75 11.53
CA GLU A 90 10.61 7.46 12.14
C GLU A 90 10.47 6.72 13.46
N GLU A 91 9.49 7.09 14.28
CA GLU A 91 9.23 6.38 15.53
C GLU A 91 8.88 4.91 15.28
N PHE A 92 8.01 4.64 14.29
CA PHE A 92 7.70 3.26 13.93
C PHE A 92 8.93 2.51 13.43
N SER A 93 9.82 3.20 12.72
CA SER A 93 11.03 2.55 12.16
C SER A 93 12.03 2.12 13.23
N LEU A 94 11.89 2.63 14.46
CA LEU A 94 12.74 2.20 15.56
C LEU A 94 12.36 0.82 16.09
N ASN A 95 11.18 0.34 15.77
CA ASN A 95 10.76 -1.01 16.11
C ASN A 95 11.53 -1.99 15.22
N GLU A 96 12.27 -2.91 15.85
CA GLU A 96 13.09 -3.87 15.11
C GLU A 96 12.29 -4.79 14.21
N ASN A 97 10.98 -4.93 14.45
CA ASN A 97 10.10 -5.75 13.64
C ASN A 97 9.51 -4.99 12.45
N VAL A 98 9.83 -3.72 12.30
CA VAL A 98 9.36 -2.89 11.20
C VAL A 98 10.52 -2.62 10.26
N ASN A 99 10.33 -2.99 9.00
CA ASN A 99 11.37 -2.85 7.96
C ASN A 99 11.06 -1.73 6.98
N ILE A 100 9.78 -1.41 6.83
CA ILE A 100 9.33 -0.40 5.89
C ILE A 100 8.13 0.34 6.50
N VAL A 101 8.09 1.65 6.31
CA VAL A 101 7.01 2.49 6.82
C VAL A 101 6.41 3.29 5.66
N MET A 102 5.09 3.32 5.59
CA MET A 102 4.38 4.17 4.64
C MET A 102 3.60 5.24 5.37
N GLY A 103 3.80 6.49 4.96
CA GLY A 103 2.97 7.61 5.41
C GLY A 103 2.13 8.10 4.25
N LEU A 104 0.84 8.28 4.46
CA LEU A 104 -0.08 8.69 3.42
C LEU A 104 -1.08 9.70 3.97
N LYS A 105 -1.18 10.84 3.29
CA LYS A 105 -2.12 11.90 3.66
C LYS A 105 -2.87 12.35 2.41
N LEU A 106 -4.19 12.18 2.43
CA LEU A 106 -5.05 12.64 1.34
C LEU A 106 -5.86 13.83 1.83
N LEU A 107 -5.69 14.97 1.16
CA LEU A 107 -6.40 16.20 1.48
C LEU A 107 -7.45 16.46 0.42
N SER A 108 -8.69 16.65 0.85
CA SER A 108 -9.81 16.91 -0.04
C SER A 108 -9.97 18.41 -0.25
N GLY A 109 -9.91 18.84 -1.50
CA GLY A 109 -10.25 20.19 -1.92
C GLY A 109 -11.55 20.20 -2.69
N GLU A 110 -11.96 21.36 -3.21
CA GLU A 110 -13.19 21.45 -3.99
C GLU A 110 -13.06 20.75 -5.34
N ASN A 111 -12.00 21.03 -6.07
CA ASN A 111 -11.78 20.51 -7.42
C ASN A 111 -10.62 19.55 -7.52
N LYS A 112 -9.77 19.51 -6.51
CA LYS A 112 -8.54 18.71 -6.52
C LYS A 112 -8.37 18.01 -5.19
N GLN A 113 -7.76 16.85 -5.23
CA GLN A 113 -7.37 16.10 -4.05
C GLN A 113 -5.85 15.99 -4.06
N ASP A 114 -5.22 16.38 -2.99
CA ASP A 114 -3.76 16.33 -2.89
C ASP A 114 -3.31 15.15 -2.04
N LEU A 115 -2.37 14.41 -2.57
CA LEU A 115 -1.81 13.25 -1.88
C LEU A 115 -0.35 13.50 -1.55
N PHE A 116 -0.01 13.31 -0.28
CA PHE A 116 1.36 13.17 0.17
C PHE A 116 1.59 11.69 0.49
N LEU A 117 2.58 11.10 -0.13
CA LEU A 117 2.94 9.70 0.08
C LEU A 117 4.42 9.63 0.37
N SER A 118 4.80 9.02 1.48
CA SER A 118 6.19 8.87 1.87
C SER A 118 6.45 7.42 2.25
N ILE A 119 7.59 6.91 1.85
CA ILE A 119 8.04 5.57 2.23
C ILE A 119 9.40 5.71 2.88
N LEU A 120 9.53 5.13 4.08
CA LEU A 120 10.79 5.07 4.80
C LEU A 120 11.28 3.64 4.79
N ALA A 121 12.40 3.40 4.15
CA ALA A 121 13.03 2.09 4.07
C ALA A 121 14.53 2.28 4.11
N ARG A 122 15.22 1.45 4.87
CA ARG A 122 16.67 1.48 4.98
C ARG A 122 17.20 2.88 5.34
N ASN A 123 16.48 3.55 6.25
CA ASN A 123 16.80 4.89 6.74
C ASN A 123 16.70 6.00 5.68
N MET A 124 16.00 5.74 4.57
CA MET A 124 15.81 6.74 3.51
C MET A 124 14.34 6.94 3.24
N PHE A 125 13.96 8.22 3.17
CA PHE A 125 12.61 8.61 2.76
C PHE A 125 12.54 8.76 1.25
N THR A 126 11.45 8.27 0.67
CA THR A 126 11.08 8.53 -0.72
C THR A 126 9.71 9.18 -0.69
N ASP A 127 9.64 10.46 -1.04
CA ASP A 127 8.41 11.24 -0.96
C ASP A 127 7.82 11.47 -2.34
N GLN A 128 6.49 11.45 -2.43
CA GLN A 128 5.74 11.79 -3.62
C GLN A 128 4.63 12.77 -3.24
N VAL A 129 4.40 13.75 -4.09
CA VAL A 129 3.25 14.65 -4.00
C VAL A 129 2.50 14.55 -5.31
N ARG A 130 1.23 14.20 -5.25
CA ARG A 130 0.38 14.00 -6.42
C ARG A 130 -0.94 14.73 -6.25
N THR A 131 -1.50 15.16 -7.37
CA THR A 131 -2.81 15.79 -7.40
C THR A 131 -3.75 14.95 -8.25
N TYR A 132 -4.95 14.71 -7.72
CA TYR A 132 -5.98 13.95 -8.40
C TYR A 132 -7.08 14.90 -8.86
N ASP A 133 -7.35 14.93 -10.16
CA ASP A 133 -8.36 15.81 -10.77
C ASP A 133 -9.63 15.07 -11.18
N GLY A 134 -9.69 13.78 -10.99
CA GLY A 134 -10.83 12.96 -11.34
C GLY A 134 -12.01 13.11 -10.37
N PRO A 135 -13.04 12.28 -10.51
CA PRO A 135 -14.19 12.32 -9.62
C PRO A 135 -13.76 12.18 -8.16
N LYS A 136 -14.24 13.10 -7.34
CA LYS A 136 -13.83 13.20 -5.93
C LYS A 136 -14.02 11.89 -5.17
N GLY A 137 -15.12 11.18 -5.45
CA GLY A 137 -15.40 9.92 -4.77
C GLY A 137 -14.40 8.81 -5.05
N ASN A 138 -13.63 8.92 -6.12
CA ASN A 138 -12.64 7.91 -6.50
C ASN A 138 -11.23 8.21 -5.95
N ALA A 139 -11.03 9.39 -5.36
CA ALA A 139 -9.72 9.78 -4.86
C ALA A 139 -9.17 8.85 -3.76
N PRO A 140 -9.98 8.42 -2.78
CA PRO A 140 -9.45 7.50 -1.76
C PRO A 140 -8.95 6.19 -2.34
N GLN A 141 -9.66 5.60 -3.29
CA GLN A 141 -9.22 4.36 -3.94
C GLN A 141 -7.96 4.59 -4.77
N TRP A 142 -7.90 5.69 -5.48
CA TRP A 142 -6.71 6.09 -6.22
C TRP A 142 -5.49 6.21 -5.29
N ALA A 143 -5.66 6.89 -4.15
CA ALA A 143 -4.59 7.07 -3.18
C ALA A 143 -4.14 5.72 -2.59
N THR A 144 -5.10 4.87 -2.25
CA THR A 144 -4.81 3.53 -1.73
C THR A 144 -4.01 2.71 -2.74
N ASN A 145 -4.42 2.73 -4.00
CA ASN A 145 -3.72 1.99 -5.04
C ASN A 145 -2.30 2.50 -5.25
N LEU A 146 -2.10 3.82 -5.23
CA LEU A 146 -0.75 4.39 -5.35
C LEU A 146 0.13 3.98 -4.18
N GLY A 147 -0.41 4.04 -2.97
CA GLY A 147 0.33 3.67 -1.78
C GLY A 147 0.75 2.21 -1.79
N LEU A 148 -0.20 1.32 -2.02
CA LEU A 148 0.08 -0.11 -2.02
C LEU A 148 0.99 -0.52 -3.17
N ASP A 149 0.81 0.07 -4.35
CA ASP A 149 1.69 -0.22 -5.48
C ASP A 149 3.12 0.25 -5.20
N SER A 150 3.27 1.39 -4.56
CA SER A 150 4.59 1.89 -4.17
C SER A 150 5.27 0.96 -3.17
N ILE A 151 4.53 0.45 -2.20
CA ILE A 151 5.06 -0.52 -1.24
C ILE A 151 5.43 -1.82 -1.96
N ARG A 152 4.58 -2.30 -2.84
CA ARG A 152 4.84 -3.52 -3.61
C ARG A 152 6.15 -3.41 -4.37
N ARG A 153 6.34 -2.31 -5.07
CA ARG A 153 7.57 -2.08 -5.83
C ARG A 153 8.79 -2.03 -4.92
N LYS A 154 8.68 -1.35 -3.80
CA LYS A 154 9.77 -1.24 -2.84
C LYS A 154 10.17 -2.60 -2.29
N LEU A 155 9.18 -3.41 -1.95
CA LEU A 155 9.44 -4.77 -1.45
C LEU A 155 10.14 -5.65 -2.49
N ILE A 156 9.79 -5.48 -3.75
CA ILE A 156 10.41 -6.25 -4.83
C ILE A 156 11.83 -5.75 -5.13
N GLU A 157 12.02 -4.43 -5.18
CA GLU A 157 13.30 -3.84 -5.63
C GLU A 157 14.35 -3.80 -4.54
N ASP A 158 13.96 -3.49 -3.30
CA ASP A 158 14.93 -3.18 -2.23
C ASP A 158 15.01 -4.26 -1.14
N PHE A 159 14.20 -5.25 -1.20
CA PHE A 159 14.17 -6.34 -0.23
C PHE A 159 14.13 -7.69 -0.92
#